data_22da1fb9c1420c456c31650a6beab93d
#
_entry.id   22da1fb9c1420c456c31650a6beab93d
#
_cell.length_a   1.000
_cell.length_b   1.000
_cell.length_c   1.000
_cell.angle_alpha   90.00
_cell.angle_beta   90.00
_cell.angle_gamma   90.00
#
_symmetry.space_group_name_H-M   'P 1'
#
loop_
_entity.id
_entity.type
_entity.pdbx_description
1 polymer ?
#
loop_
_entity_poly.entity_id
_entity_poly.type
_entity_poly.pdbx_seq_one_letter_code
_entity_poly.pdbx_strand_id
1 'polypeptide(L)'
;MKNSLFVLLGLAAVSASAAPRIAVVIDDFGLTYPKDVPDAEWMKLQFPITFADMPMSPRTTKVAEETKAAGHELIIHYPFDKYQKLQLPADRVSPEDLKKVTALLEKAFQQIPGPVGLNNHQSLHGTANRPMMAAFMRLLKPHGIYFLDSRVGPKTVAYDEARKAGIPAAINGIFLDGGHEPKARHSKDPAVLAAAIAKDKATCIHYLRYSAAQARKNGTAVAIGHHYYHGTFECLVEEVPKLQAEGIEFIFASAATK
;
A
#
# COMPACT_ATOMS: atom_id res chain seq x y z
N MET A 1 3.81 -50.14 -54.07
CA MET A 1 3.00 -49.13 -53.36
C MET A 1 3.55 -49.00 -51.96
N LYS A 2 4.27 -47.87 -51.67
CA LYS A 2 4.87 -47.61 -50.34
C LYS A 2 3.96 -46.55 -49.62
N ASN A 3 3.26 -46.98 -48.56
CA ASN A 3 2.49 -46.10 -47.71
C ASN A 3 3.42 -45.40 -46.71
N SER A 4 3.65 -44.10 -46.85
CA SER A 4 4.34 -43.28 -45.85
C SER A 4 3.30 -42.77 -44.86
N LEU A 5 3.46 -43.22 -43.62
CA LEU A 5 2.63 -42.75 -42.47
C LEU A 5 3.25 -41.45 -41.94
N PHE A 6 2.59 -40.32 -42.15
CA PHE A 6 2.94 -39.04 -41.52
C PHE A 6 2.37 -39.00 -40.10
N VAL A 7 3.24 -39.05 -39.11
CA VAL A 7 2.86 -38.77 -37.70
C VAL A 7 2.94 -37.27 -37.49
N LEU A 8 1.79 -36.63 -37.35
CA LEU A 8 1.71 -35.25 -36.90
C LEU A 8 1.93 -35.21 -35.37
N LEU A 9 3.13 -34.78 -34.94
CA LEU A 9 3.34 -34.38 -33.52
C LEU A 9 2.63 -33.01 -33.30
N GLY A 10 1.49 -33.01 -32.62
CA GLY A 10 0.85 -31.82 -32.11
C GLY A 10 1.66 -31.25 -30.95
N LEU A 11 2.36 -30.12 -31.16
CA LEU A 11 2.88 -29.31 -30.05
C LEU A 11 1.68 -28.68 -29.32
N ALA A 12 1.36 -29.20 -28.14
CA ALA A 12 0.46 -28.51 -27.21
C ALA A 12 1.21 -27.27 -26.68
N ALA A 13 0.81 -26.09 -27.10
CA ALA A 13 1.28 -24.85 -26.53
C ALA A 13 0.78 -24.78 -25.08
N VAL A 14 1.67 -25.01 -24.13
CA VAL A 14 1.41 -24.73 -22.71
C VAL A 14 1.37 -23.23 -22.58
N SER A 15 0.17 -22.66 -22.44
CA SER A 15 0.00 -21.26 -22.06
C SER A 15 0.65 -21.06 -20.68
N ALA A 16 1.84 -20.45 -20.64
CA ALA A 16 2.43 -20.03 -19.38
C ALA A 16 1.49 -19.03 -18.74
N SER A 17 0.80 -19.44 -17.67
CA SER A 17 0.04 -18.52 -16.82
C SER A 17 1.03 -17.48 -16.25
N ALA A 18 0.67 -16.20 -16.32
CA ALA A 18 1.47 -15.16 -15.70
C ALA A 18 1.69 -15.48 -14.21
N ALA A 19 2.91 -15.25 -13.72
CA ALA A 19 3.24 -15.49 -12.31
C ALA A 19 2.28 -14.71 -11.39
N PRO A 20 1.83 -15.30 -10.26
CA PRO A 20 1.02 -14.59 -9.28
C PRO A 20 1.82 -13.46 -8.63
N ARG A 21 1.25 -12.26 -8.53
CA ARG A 21 1.93 -11.04 -8.15
C ARG A 21 1.42 -10.46 -6.85
N ILE A 22 2.33 -9.97 -6.00
CA ILE A 22 1.99 -9.25 -4.77
C ILE A 22 2.63 -7.86 -4.81
N ALA A 23 1.82 -6.82 -4.59
CA ALA A 23 2.30 -5.48 -4.25
C ALA A 23 2.25 -5.30 -2.73
N VAL A 24 3.39 -5.01 -2.12
CA VAL A 24 3.49 -4.65 -0.70
C VAL A 24 3.65 -3.14 -0.59
N VAL A 25 2.81 -2.54 0.25
CA VAL A 25 2.87 -1.13 0.59
C VAL A 25 3.14 -0.99 2.09
N ILE A 26 4.04 -0.10 2.48
CA ILE A 26 4.28 0.22 3.90
C ILE A 26 3.87 1.65 4.14
N ASP A 27 2.86 1.82 4.97
CA ASP A 27 2.28 3.09 5.34
C ASP A 27 3.02 3.75 6.52
N ASP A 28 2.70 5.02 6.78
CA ASP A 28 3.14 5.83 7.93
C ASP A 28 4.61 6.24 7.94
N PHE A 29 5.32 6.16 6.81
CA PHE A 29 6.63 6.79 6.69
C PHE A 29 6.54 8.31 6.94
N GLY A 30 7.62 8.92 7.40
CA GLY A 30 7.66 10.33 7.82
C GLY A 30 7.24 10.56 9.27
N LEU A 31 6.35 9.75 9.85
CA LEU A 31 6.00 9.78 11.26
C LEU A 31 7.15 9.23 12.12
N THR A 32 7.19 9.63 13.38
CA THR A 32 8.20 9.16 14.35
C THR A 32 7.52 8.40 15.48
N TYR A 33 7.90 7.16 15.65
CA TYR A 33 7.45 6.29 16.73
C TYR A 33 8.64 5.80 17.56
N PRO A 34 8.51 5.61 18.88
CA PRO A 34 9.56 5.01 19.69
C PRO A 34 9.87 3.58 19.26
N LYS A 35 11.15 3.24 19.20
CA LYS A 35 11.65 1.87 18.90
C LYS A 35 11.26 1.34 17.50
N ASP A 36 11.10 2.21 16.54
CA ASP A 36 10.91 1.82 15.15
C ASP A 36 12.17 1.16 14.57
N VAL A 37 11.97 0.37 13.53
CA VAL A 37 13.04 -0.02 12.63
C VAL A 37 13.51 1.25 11.90
N PRO A 38 14.82 1.56 11.89
CA PRO A 38 15.32 2.74 11.18
C PRO A 38 14.93 2.71 9.69
N ASP A 39 14.57 3.86 9.12
CA ASP A 39 14.22 3.98 7.70
C ASP A 39 15.28 3.35 6.79
N ALA A 40 16.56 3.55 7.13
CA ALA A 40 17.69 2.99 6.38
C ALA A 40 17.67 1.44 6.28
N GLU A 41 17.06 0.74 7.21
CA GLU A 41 16.90 -0.72 7.12
C GLU A 41 15.78 -1.10 6.14
N TRP A 42 14.67 -0.36 6.14
CA TRP A 42 13.60 -0.52 5.16
C TRP A 42 14.11 -0.28 3.73
N MET A 43 14.97 0.75 3.54
CA MET A 43 15.55 1.09 2.24
C MET A 43 16.52 0.03 1.69
N LYS A 44 16.98 -0.93 2.52
CA LYS A 44 17.84 -2.04 2.10
C LYS A 44 17.08 -3.25 1.57
N LEU A 45 15.75 -3.28 1.65
CA LEU A 45 14.97 -4.42 1.16
C LEU A 45 15.20 -4.62 -0.35
N GLN A 46 15.45 -5.86 -0.77
CA GLN A 46 15.90 -6.20 -2.13
C GLN A 46 14.76 -6.70 -3.04
N PHE A 47 13.57 -6.18 -2.85
CA PHE A 47 12.41 -6.50 -3.69
C PHE A 47 11.58 -5.23 -3.94
N PRO A 48 10.77 -5.19 -5.02
CA PRO A 48 9.87 -4.07 -5.26
C PRO A 48 8.90 -3.87 -4.09
N ILE A 49 8.98 -2.69 -3.45
CA ILE A 49 8.13 -2.29 -2.33
C ILE A 49 7.75 -0.82 -2.50
N THR A 50 6.55 -0.48 -2.10
CA THR A 50 6.01 0.88 -2.18
C THR A 50 5.97 1.48 -0.78
N PHE A 51 6.57 2.65 -0.58
CA PHE A 51 6.51 3.39 0.68
C PHE A 51 5.54 4.56 0.58
N ALA A 52 4.61 4.63 1.53
CA ALA A 52 3.61 5.69 1.61
C ALA A 52 4.01 6.69 2.71
N ASP A 53 4.32 7.91 2.28
CA ASP A 53 4.90 8.95 3.11
C ASP A 53 3.86 9.97 3.55
N MET A 54 3.77 10.21 4.86
CA MET A 54 2.86 11.17 5.47
C MET A 54 3.32 12.60 5.21
N PRO A 55 2.50 13.45 4.58
CA PRO A 55 2.80 14.86 4.49
C PRO A 55 2.75 15.54 5.86
N MET A 56 3.41 16.68 6.00
CA MET A 56 3.44 17.50 7.23
C MET A 56 4.05 16.80 8.44
N SER A 57 4.86 15.77 8.23
CA SER A 57 5.57 15.05 9.28
C SER A 57 7.04 15.49 9.38
N PRO A 58 7.71 15.30 10.51
CA PRO A 58 9.06 15.81 10.71
C PRO A 58 10.11 15.26 9.73
N ARG A 59 9.88 14.07 9.17
CA ARG A 59 10.82 13.38 8.30
C ARG A 59 10.36 13.25 6.85
N THR A 60 9.20 13.82 6.48
CA THR A 60 8.55 13.67 5.17
C THR A 60 9.54 13.82 4.00
N THR A 61 10.16 14.98 3.86
CA THR A 61 11.06 15.25 2.73
C THR A 61 12.27 14.32 2.71
N LYS A 62 12.87 14.05 3.89
CA LYS A 62 14.02 13.15 4.01
C LYS A 62 13.66 11.73 3.55
N VAL A 63 12.56 11.19 4.04
CA VAL A 63 12.08 9.83 3.67
C VAL A 63 11.77 9.75 2.19
N ALA A 64 11.14 10.78 1.62
CA ALA A 64 10.84 10.82 0.18
C ALA A 64 12.12 10.73 -0.67
N GLU A 65 13.17 11.48 -0.29
CA GLU A 65 14.45 11.44 -0.96
C GLU A 65 15.15 10.07 -0.82
N GLU A 66 15.17 9.51 0.39
CA GLU A 66 15.79 8.21 0.69
C GLU A 66 15.08 7.07 -0.05
N THR A 67 13.73 7.06 -0.10
CA THR A 67 12.94 6.08 -0.84
C THR A 67 13.32 6.05 -2.32
N LYS A 68 13.39 7.22 -2.94
CA LYS A 68 13.76 7.33 -4.36
C LYS A 68 15.20 6.94 -4.61
N ALA A 69 16.12 7.35 -3.73
CA ALA A 69 17.55 6.98 -3.85
C ALA A 69 17.77 5.47 -3.73
N ALA A 70 16.93 4.78 -2.93
CA ALA A 70 16.96 3.33 -2.79
C ALA A 70 16.30 2.58 -3.95
N GLY A 71 15.64 3.27 -4.89
CA GLY A 71 14.95 2.66 -6.02
C GLY A 71 13.59 2.06 -5.70
N HIS A 72 13.01 2.41 -4.56
CA HIS A 72 11.66 2.02 -4.18
C HIS A 72 10.60 2.97 -4.72
N GLU A 73 9.36 2.50 -4.78
CA GLU A 73 8.24 3.33 -5.21
C GLU A 73 7.76 4.21 -4.06
N LEU A 74 7.54 5.50 -4.36
CA LEU A 74 7.10 6.52 -3.40
C LEU A 74 5.69 6.97 -3.72
N ILE A 75 4.81 6.96 -2.71
CA ILE A 75 3.45 7.51 -2.79
C ILE A 75 3.15 8.43 -1.61
N ILE A 76 2.15 9.28 -1.77
CA ILE A 76 1.64 10.13 -0.70
C ILE A 76 0.68 9.33 0.18
N HIS A 77 0.89 9.32 1.51
CA HIS A 77 -0.04 8.77 2.49
C HIS A 77 -0.97 9.86 3.01
N TYR A 78 -2.11 10.07 2.35
CA TYR A 78 -2.92 11.26 2.51
C TYR A 78 -3.97 11.15 3.64
N PRO A 79 -3.91 11.99 4.70
CA PRO A 79 -4.88 11.97 5.78
C PRO A 79 -6.13 12.81 5.45
N PHE A 80 -7.31 12.20 5.61
CA PHE A 80 -8.61 12.89 5.64
C PHE A 80 -9.10 13.04 7.08
N ASP A 81 -10.41 13.10 7.28
CA ASP A 81 -11.13 13.05 8.57
C ASP A 81 -10.57 14.01 9.63
N LYS A 82 -10.18 13.44 10.78
CA LYS A 82 -9.77 14.18 11.96
C LYS A 82 -8.52 15.05 11.79
N TYR A 83 -7.61 14.64 10.92
CA TYR A 83 -6.39 15.42 10.65
C TYR A 83 -6.70 16.78 10.03
N GLN A 84 -7.74 16.85 9.21
CA GLN A 84 -8.19 18.07 8.56
C GLN A 84 -9.45 18.66 9.18
N LYS A 85 -10.05 17.99 10.18
CA LYS A 85 -11.31 18.40 10.82
C LYS A 85 -12.39 18.68 9.77
N LEU A 86 -12.61 17.72 8.86
CA LEU A 86 -13.60 17.83 7.80
C LEU A 86 -15.01 17.67 8.37
N GLN A 87 -15.97 18.39 7.81
CA GLN A 87 -17.40 18.32 8.17
C GLN A 87 -18.12 17.17 7.48
N LEU A 88 -17.74 16.89 6.21
CA LEU A 88 -18.21 15.78 5.39
C LEU A 88 -19.74 15.67 5.29
N PRO A 89 -20.47 16.72 4.82
CA PRO A 89 -21.90 16.60 4.56
C PRO A 89 -22.19 15.43 3.60
N ALA A 90 -23.29 14.71 3.83
CA ALA A 90 -23.61 13.50 3.08
C ALA A 90 -24.01 13.76 1.62
N ASP A 91 -24.55 14.92 1.32
CA ASP A 91 -25.13 15.30 0.02
C ASP A 91 -24.25 16.20 -0.84
N ARG A 92 -23.21 16.78 -0.28
CA ARG A 92 -22.34 17.75 -0.98
C ARG A 92 -20.95 17.82 -0.38
N VAL A 93 -20.05 18.53 -1.05
CA VAL A 93 -18.78 18.98 -0.48
C VAL A 93 -18.95 20.42 0.03
N SER A 94 -18.58 20.68 1.28
CA SER A 94 -18.55 22.05 1.77
C SER A 94 -17.38 22.82 1.15
N PRO A 95 -17.51 24.13 0.86
CA PRO A 95 -16.39 24.92 0.35
C PRO A 95 -15.18 24.93 1.31
N GLU A 96 -15.44 24.87 2.62
CA GLU A 96 -14.39 24.81 3.63
C GLU A 96 -13.62 23.49 3.58
N ASP A 97 -14.32 22.34 3.48
CA ASP A 97 -13.67 21.03 3.35
C ASP A 97 -12.86 20.96 2.06
N LEU A 98 -13.41 21.46 0.93
CA LEU A 98 -12.70 21.48 -0.33
C LEU A 98 -11.41 22.31 -0.24
N LYS A 99 -11.47 23.48 0.40
CA LYS A 99 -10.29 24.33 0.64
C LYS A 99 -9.23 23.61 1.45
N LYS A 100 -9.63 22.91 2.52
CA LYS A 100 -8.70 22.16 3.39
C LYS A 100 -8.01 21.01 2.63
N VAL A 101 -8.76 20.20 1.90
CA VAL A 101 -8.19 19.08 1.17
C VAL A 101 -7.30 19.54 0.02
N THR A 102 -7.66 20.64 -0.67
CA THR A 102 -6.80 21.22 -1.73
C THR A 102 -5.49 21.71 -1.15
N ALA A 103 -5.54 22.51 -0.07
CA ALA A 103 -4.32 23.06 0.54
C ALA A 103 -3.37 21.98 1.06
N LEU A 104 -3.90 20.91 1.65
CA LEU A 104 -3.06 19.79 2.09
C LEU A 104 -2.49 18.98 0.91
N LEU A 105 -3.26 18.80 -0.16
CA LEU A 105 -2.79 18.10 -1.35
C LEU A 105 -1.63 18.86 -2.01
N GLU A 106 -1.77 20.17 -2.20
CA GLU A 106 -0.70 21.03 -2.71
C GLU A 106 0.56 20.95 -1.84
N LYS A 107 0.39 21.01 -0.52
CA LYS A 107 1.48 20.89 0.44
C LYS A 107 2.17 19.52 0.37
N ALA A 108 1.40 18.45 0.21
CA ALA A 108 1.94 17.11 0.06
C ALA A 108 2.85 17.00 -1.18
N PHE A 109 2.42 17.52 -2.32
CA PHE A 109 3.25 17.55 -3.53
C PHE A 109 4.50 18.42 -3.42
N GLN A 110 4.45 19.48 -2.61
CA GLN A 110 5.63 20.31 -2.33
C GLN A 110 6.67 19.57 -1.48
N GLN A 111 6.22 18.75 -0.52
CA GLN A 111 7.10 18.08 0.45
C GLN A 111 7.60 16.70 -0.03
N ILE A 112 6.80 16.03 -0.86
CA ILE A 112 7.05 14.68 -1.38
C ILE A 112 7.30 14.79 -2.88
N PRO A 113 8.55 14.97 -3.33
CA PRO A 113 8.86 15.24 -4.73
C PRO A 113 8.76 13.98 -5.59
N GLY A 114 7.94 14.05 -6.66
CA GLY A 114 7.78 13.00 -7.67
C GLY A 114 7.11 11.73 -7.17
N PRO A 115 6.02 11.81 -6.39
CA PRO A 115 5.25 10.65 -6.01
C PRO A 115 4.52 10.10 -7.25
N VAL A 116 4.39 8.80 -7.35
CA VAL A 116 3.70 8.16 -8.48
C VAL A 116 2.28 7.69 -8.14
N GLY A 117 1.90 7.80 -6.88
CA GLY A 117 0.58 7.43 -6.37
C GLY A 117 0.22 8.15 -5.09
N LEU A 118 -0.98 7.88 -4.62
CA LEU A 118 -1.51 8.35 -3.35
C LEU A 118 -2.42 7.29 -2.74
N ASN A 119 -2.29 7.03 -1.44
CA ASN A 119 -3.26 6.25 -0.67
C ASN A 119 -3.80 7.05 0.51
N ASN A 120 -4.85 6.55 1.17
CA ASN A 120 -5.47 7.23 2.28
C ASN A 120 -4.96 6.73 3.63
N HIS A 121 -4.47 7.67 4.48
CA HIS A 121 -4.19 7.40 5.89
C HIS A 121 -5.47 7.44 6.72
N GLN A 122 -5.79 6.36 7.46
CA GLN A 122 -7.05 6.23 8.20
C GLN A 122 -8.28 6.57 7.31
N SER A 123 -9.00 7.66 7.58
CA SER A 123 -9.98 8.23 6.64
C SER A 123 -11.28 7.44 6.50
N LEU A 124 -11.75 6.82 7.59
CA LEU A 124 -12.95 5.99 7.60
C LEU A 124 -14.20 6.73 7.08
N HIS A 125 -14.36 8.01 7.46
CA HIS A 125 -15.50 8.82 7.06
C HIS A 125 -15.27 9.51 5.72
N GLY A 126 -14.06 10.04 5.48
CA GLY A 126 -13.68 10.70 4.22
C GLY A 126 -13.83 9.78 3.02
N THR A 127 -13.28 8.56 3.12
CA THR A 127 -13.37 7.59 2.02
C THR A 127 -14.77 7.00 1.82
N ALA A 128 -15.64 7.08 2.83
CA ALA A 128 -17.05 6.70 2.70
C ALA A 128 -17.95 7.85 2.18
N ASN A 129 -17.45 9.09 2.13
CA ASN A 129 -18.20 10.25 1.66
C ASN A 129 -18.03 10.42 0.14
N ARG A 130 -19.05 9.99 -0.62
CA ARG A 130 -19.02 10.02 -2.08
C ARG A 130 -18.83 11.41 -2.68
N PRO A 131 -19.54 12.47 -2.24
CA PRO A 131 -19.30 13.84 -2.73
C PRO A 131 -17.84 14.29 -2.54
N MET A 132 -17.27 14.02 -1.35
CA MET A 132 -15.88 14.35 -1.05
C MET A 132 -14.90 13.57 -1.95
N MET A 133 -15.07 12.27 -2.08
CA MET A 133 -14.19 11.46 -2.92
C MET A 133 -14.27 11.87 -4.39
N ALA A 134 -15.47 12.12 -4.91
CA ALA A 134 -15.62 12.60 -6.28
C ALA A 134 -14.94 13.97 -6.50
N ALA A 135 -14.99 14.88 -5.53
CA ALA A 135 -14.31 16.17 -5.59
C ALA A 135 -12.79 15.99 -5.48
N PHE A 136 -12.33 15.16 -4.56
CA PHE A 136 -10.91 14.88 -4.37
C PHE A 136 -10.28 14.25 -5.61
N MET A 137 -10.94 13.30 -6.26
CA MET A 137 -10.43 12.67 -7.49
C MET A 137 -10.31 13.68 -8.65
N ARG A 138 -11.19 14.69 -8.70
CA ARG A 138 -11.03 15.80 -9.68
C ARG A 138 -9.78 16.65 -9.40
N LEU A 139 -9.43 16.86 -8.12
CA LEU A 139 -8.19 17.56 -7.74
C LEU A 139 -6.96 16.70 -8.04
N LEU A 140 -7.05 15.38 -7.83
CA LEU A 140 -5.92 14.47 -7.99
C LEU A 140 -5.59 14.21 -9.47
N LYS A 141 -6.60 14.12 -10.34
CA LYS A 141 -6.44 13.73 -11.75
C LYS A 141 -5.38 14.50 -12.53
N PRO A 142 -5.26 15.85 -12.41
CA PRO A 142 -4.24 16.61 -13.14
C PRO A 142 -2.79 16.24 -12.81
N HIS A 143 -2.55 15.60 -11.66
CA HIS A 143 -1.21 15.21 -11.24
C HIS A 143 -0.71 13.92 -11.92
N GLY A 144 -1.58 13.18 -12.61
CA GLY A 144 -1.19 12.00 -13.39
C GLY A 144 -0.71 10.80 -12.56
N ILE A 145 -1.03 10.75 -11.28
CA ILE A 145 -0.66 9.66 -10.36
C ILE A 145 -1.82 8.70 -10.13
N TYR A 146 -1.52 7.46 -9.70
CA TYR A 146 -2.56 6.48 -9.36
C TYR A 146 -3.13 6.70 -7.95
N PHE A 147 -4.29 6.09 -7.68
CA PHE A 147 -4.88 6.06 -6.35
C PHE A 147 -4.96 4.63 -5.81
N LEU A 148 -4.52 4.41 -4.57
CA LEU A 148 -4.68 3.16 -3.83
C LEU A 148 -5.67 3.37 -2.68
N ASP A 149 -6.83 2.73 -2.75
CA ASP A 149 -7.75 2.70 -1.62
C ASP A 149 -7.22 1.76 -0.53
N SER A 150 -6.78 2.31 0.60
CA SER A 150 -6.30 1.52 1.74
C SER A 150 -7.39 0.66 2.38
N ARG A 151 -8.66 0.88 2.03
CA ARG A 151 -9.81 0.09 2.48
C ARG A 151 -9.89 -0.02 4.01
N VAL A 152 -9.71 1.09 4.70
CA VAL A 152 -9.77 1.18 6.17
C VAL A 152 -11.15 0.78 6.71
N GLY A 153 -12.20 0.99 5.92
CA GLY A 153 -13.57 0.62 6.28
C GLY A 153 -14.34 -0.02 5.13
N PRO A 154 -15.36 -0.84 5.45
CA PRO A 154 -16.14 -1.58 4.44
C PRO A 154 -17.03 -0.69 3.55
N LYS A 155 -17.24 0.57 3.94
CA LYS A 155 -18.10 1.53 3.23
C LYS A 155 -17.33 2.49 2.32
N THR A 156 -16.03 2.26 2.12
CA THR A 156 -15.24 3.11 1.22
C THR A 156 -15.84 3.12 -0.19
N VAL A 157 -15.82 4.29 -0.82
CA VAL A 157 -16.18 4.51 -2.21
C VAL A 157 -15.01 5.07 -3.01
N ALA A 158 -13.85 5.19 -2.38
CA ALA A 158 -12.70 5.90 -2.94
C ALA A 158 -12.18 5.23 -4.20
N TYR A 159 -12.03 3.91 -4.21
CA TYR A 159 -11.66 3.15 -5.41
C TYR A 159 -12.62 3.39 -6.58
N ASP A 160 -13.93 3.31 -6.32
CA ASP A 160 -14.94 3.51 -7.36
C ASP A 160 -14.89 4.92 -7.95
N GLU A 161 -14.74 5.95 -7.10
CA GLU A 161 -14.66 7.34 -7.55
C GLU A 161 -13.36 7.63 -8.30
N ALA A 162 -12.23 7.01 -7.92
CA ALA A 162 -10.98 7.09 -8.68
C ALA A 162 -11.17 6.49 -10.10
N ARG A 163 -11.75 5.31 -10.20
CA ARG A 163 -12.06 4.64 -11.49
C ARG A 163 -13.00 5.47 -12.36
N LYS A 164 -14.07 6.04 -11.78
CA LYS A 164 -15.00 6.93 -12.48
C LYS A 164 -14.32 8.20 -13.00
N ALA A 165 -13.35 8.73 -12.27
CA ALA A 165 -12.56 9.87 -12.69
C ALA A 165 -11.54 9.52 -13.80
N GLY A 166 -11.33 8.24 -14.13
CA GLY A 166 -10.32 7.77 -15.06
C GLY A 166 -8.91 7.81 -14.50
N ILE A 167 -8.77 7.71 -13.18
CA ILE A 167 -7.49 7.58 -12.47
C ILE A 167 -7.19 6.08 -12.36
N PRO A 168 -5.98 5.62 -12.75
CA PRO A 168 -5.54 4.26 -12.47
C PRO A 168 -5.66 3.97 -10.98
N ALA A 169 -6.29 2.86 -10.59
CA ALA A 169 -6.55 2.61 -9.18
C ALA A 169 -6.33 1.16 -8.78
N ALA A 170 -5.91 0.96 -7.53
CA ALA A 170 -5.85 -0.31 -6.84
C ALA A 170 -6.60 -0.24 -5.51
N ILE A 171 -6.86 -1.39 -4.91
CA ILE A 171 -7.52 -1.49 -3.61
C ILE A 171 -6.77 -2.50 -2.74
N ASN A 172 -6.59 -2.16 -1.47
CA ASN A 172 -5.98 -3.05 -0.50
C ASN A 172 -6.83 -4.31 -0.29
N GLY A 173 -6.18 -5.46 -0.37
CA GLY A 173 -6.79 -6.77 -0.09
C GLY A 173 -6.79 -7.12 1.40
N ILE A 174 -5.70 -6.79 2.10
CA ILE A 174 -5.49 -7.12 3.52
C ILE A 174 -4.43 -6.22 4.16
N PHE A 175 -4.58 -5.96 5.46
CA PHE A 175 -3.50 -5.41 6.26
C PHE A 175 -2.63 -6.55 6.81
N LEU A 176 -1.30 -6.41 6.69
CA LEU A 176 -0.33 -7.40 7.14
C LEU A 176 -0.18 -7.42 8.67
N ASP A 177 -0.54 -6.33 9.31
CA ASP A 177 -0.37 -6.08 10.72
C ASP A 177 -1.62 -5.42 11.32
N GLY A 178 -1.63 -5.18 12.62
CA GLY A 178 -2.75 -4.58 13.32
C GLY A 178 -3.49 -5.54 14.25
N GLY A 179 -4.43 -4.98 15.02
CA GLY A 179 -5.25 -5.77 15.95
C GLY A 179 -4.56 -6.12 17.27
N HIS A 180 -3.35 -5.61 17.53
CA HIS A 180 -2.60 -5.88 18.76
C HIS A 180 -2.58 -4.67 19.70
N GLU A 181 -2.38 -4.98 20.99
CA GLU A 181 -2.33 -3.94 22.03
C GLU A 181 -1.17 -2.96 21.81
N PRO A 182 -1.43 -1.68 21.50
CA PRO A 182 -0.37 -0.69 21.28
C PRO A 182 0.61 -0.59 22.46
N LYS A 183 0.13 -0.81 23.70
CA LYS A 183 0.93 -0.73 24.93
C LYS A 183 2.08 -1.73 24.98
N ALA A 184 1.90 -2.95 24.46
CA ALA A 184 2.95 -3.97 24.46
C ALA A 184 4.15 -3.59 23.59
N ARG A 185 3.90 -2.91 22.45
CA ARG A 185 4.95 -2.43 21.55
C ARG A 185 5.78 -1.27 22.12
N HIS A 186 5.23 -0.55 23.06
CA HIS A 186 5.93 0.54 23.76
C HIS A 186 6.43 0.13 25.14
N SER A 187 6.40 -1.15 25.46
CA SER A 187 6.86 -1.66 26.76
C SER A 187 8.34 -1.35 26.99
N LYS A 188 8.65 -0.98 28.23
CA LYS A 188 10.05 -0.88 28.70
C LYS A 188 10.64 -2.23 29.08
N ASP A 189 9.77 -3.23 29.31
CA ASP A 189 10.17 -4.61 29.58
C ASP A 189 10.58 -5.29 28.26
N PRO A 190 11.84 -5.73 28.15
CA PRO A 190 12.35 -6.37 26.94
C PRO A 190 11.60 -7.66 26.57
N ALA A 191 11.14 -8.45 27.55
CA ALA A 191 10.43 -9.69 27.31
C ALA A 191 9.02 -9.43 26.72
N VAL A 192 8.32 -8.42 27.26
CA VAL A 192 7.00 -8.00 26.74
C VAL A 192 7.14 -7.43 25.32
N LEU A 193 8.18 -6.62 25.08
CA LEU A 193 8.43 -6.09 23.75
C LEU A 193 8.75 -7.20 22.73
N ALA A 194 9.64 -8.14 23.08
CA ALA A 194 10.00 -9.26 22.21
C ALA A 194 8.78 -10.13 21.88
N ALA A 195 7.93 -10.41 22.86
CA ALA A 195 6.69 -11.15 22.64
C ALA A 195 5.72 -10.43 21.69
N ALA A 196 5.61 -9.10 21.81
CA ALA A 196 4.79 -8.29 20.91
C ALA A 196 5.34 -8.32 19.47
N ILE A 197 6.64 -8.16 19.28
CA ILE A 197 7.29 -8.24 17.97
C ILE A 197 7.08 -9.63 17.34
N ALA A 198 7.28 -10.69 18.09
CA ALA A 198 7.07 -12.06 17.60
C ALA A 198 5.62 -12.30 17.17
N LYS A 199 4.65 -11.76 17.90
CA LYS A 199 3.23 -11.85 17.56
C LYS A 199 2.90 -11.05 16.30
N ASP A 200 3.42 -9.84 16.17
CA ASP A 200 3.24 -9.00 14.97
C ASP A 200 3.85 -9.71 13.75
N LYS A 201 5.04 -10.29 13.88
CA LYS A 201 5.71 -11.08 12.84
C LYS A 201 4.86 -12.29 12.40
N ALA A 202 4.35 -13.07 13.35
CA ALA A 202 3.51 -14.22 13.04
C ALA A 202 2.22 -13.80 12.32
N THR A 203 1.62 -12.69 12.72
CA THR A 203 0.44 -12.10 12.06
C THR A 203 0.76 -11.69 10.63
N CYS A 204 1.88 -11.00 10.42
CA CYS A 204 2.32 -10.60 9.08
C CYS A 204 2.57 -11.82 8.18
N ILE A 205 3.27 -12.84 8.65
CA ILE A 205 3.51 -14.08 7.89
C ILE A 205 2.17 -14.70 7.46
N HIS A 206 1.21 -14.79 8.39
CA HIS A 206 -0.11 -15.33 8.08
C HIS A 206 -0.79 -14.57 6.93
N TYR A 207 -0.85 -13.23 7.02
CA TYR A 207 -1.54 -12.42 6.02
C TYR A 207 -0.76 -12.25 4.72
N LEU A 208 0.56 -12.29 4.75
CA LEU A 208 1.37 -12.29 3.54
C LEU A 208 1.18 -13.61 2.75
N ARG A 209 1.12 -14.75 3.43
CA ARG A 209 0.77 -16.04 2.80
C ARG A 209 -0.68 -16.08 2.32
N TYR A 210 -1.60 -15.46 3.03
CA TYR A 210 -2.97 -15.26 2.54
C TYR A 210 -2.97 -14.43 1.23
N SER A 211 -2.18 -13.35 1.18
CA SER A 211 -2.03 -12.54 -0.04
C SER A 211 -1.45 -13.36 -1.19
N ALA A 212 -0.50 -14.26 -0.93
CA ALA A 212 0.04 -15.17 -1.93
C ALA A 212 -1.04 -16.13 -2.48
N ALA A 213 -1.90 -16.65 -1.62
CA ALA A 213 -3.03 -17.47 -2.04
C ALA A 213 -4.03 -16.68 -2.89
N GLN A 214 -4.33 -15.41 -2.51
CA GLN A 214 -5.17 -14.52 -3.32
C GLN A 214 -4.52 -14.19 -4.68
N ALA A 215 -3.21 -13.95 -4.72
CA ALA A 215 -2.47 -13.70 -5.96
C ALA A 215 -2.53 -14.91 -6.89
N ARG A 216 -2.36 -16.13 -6.37
CA ARG A 216 -2.51 -17.37 -7.16
C ARG A 216 -3.92 -17.53 -7.76
N LYS A 217 -4.95 -17.06 -7.04
CA LYS A 217 -6.35 -17.12 -7.51
C LYS A 217 -6.71 -16.02 -8.49
N ASN A 218 -6.25 -14.79 -8.24
CA ASN A 218 -6.73 -13.58 -8.90
C ASN A 218 -5.69 -12.92 -9.83
N GLY A 219 -4.47 -13.48 -9.90
CA GLY A 219 -3.34 -12.95 -10.64
C GLY A 219 -2.55 -11.90 -9.87
N THR A 220 -3.20 -11.04 -9.07
CA THR A 220 -2.52 -9.99 -8.31
C THR A 220 -3.22 -9.76 -6.97
N ALA A 221 -2.44 -9.49 -5.93
CA ALA A 221 -2.90 -9.05 -4.62
C ALA A 221 -2.14 -7.79 -4.18
N VAL A 222 -2.81 -6.94 -3.38
CA VAL A 222 -2.20 -5.78 -2.71
C VAL A 222 -2.32 -6.00 -1.21
N ALA A 223 -1.23 -5.77 -0.49
CA ALA A 223 -1.17 -5.89 0.96
C ALA A 223 -0.48 -4.67 1.57
N ILE A 224 -1.03 -4.13 2.65
CA ILE A 224 -0.52 -2.95 3.35
C ILE A 224 -0.01 -3.36 4.73
N GLY A 225 1.22 -2.97 5.06
CA GLY A 225 1.78 -2.98 6.41
C GLY A 225 2.09 -1.56 6.87
N HIS A 226 2.57 -1.39 8.11
CA HIS A 226 2.90 -0.09 8.66
C HIS A 226 4.33 -0.07 9.19
N HIS A 227 4.99 1.07 9.01
CA HIS A 227 6.39 1.31 9.36
C HIS A 227 6.71 1.02 10.85
N TYR A 228 5.79 1.31 11.76
CA TYR A 228 6.00 1.18 13.21
C TYR A 228 5.83 -0.25 13.76
N TYR A 229 5.60 -1.24 12.91
CA TYR A 229 5.56 -2.66 13.33
C TYR A 229 6.90 -3.34 13.02
N HIS A 230 7.75 -3.47 14.04
CA HIS A 230 9.03 -4.17 13.91
C HIS A 230 8.85 -5.61 13.36
N GLY A 231 7.82 -6.31 13.85
CA GLY A 231 7.50 -7.66 13.38
C GLY A 231 7.11 -7.73 11.90
N THR A 232 6.52 -6.66 11.33
CA THR A 232 6.24 -6.57 9.89
C THR A 232 7.53 -6.50 9.08
N PHE A 233 8.51 -5.71 9.54
CA PHE A 233 9.83 -5.68 8.90
C PHE A 233 10.52 -7.04 8.91
N GLU A 234 10.60 -7.70 10.08
CA GLU A 234 11.20 -9.03 10.20
C GLU A 234 10.48 -10.08 9.35
N CYS A 235 9.15 -10.01 9.28
CA CYS A 235 8.34 -10.87 8.43
C CYS A 235 8.72 -10.72 6.96
N LEU A 236 8.83 -9.50 6.45
CA LEU A 236 9.16 -9.24 5.06
C LEU A 236 10.56 -9.73 4.71
N VAL A 237 11.55 -9.48 5.58
CA VAL A 237 12.92 -9.96 5.41
C VAL A 237 12.97 -11.50 5.32
N GLU A 238 12.19 -12.19 6.16
CA GLU A 238 12.22 -13.65 6.21
C GLU A 238 11.35 -14.32 5.16
N GLU A 239 10.14 -13.81 4.92
CA GLU A 239 9.12 -14.55 4.18
C GLU A 239 9.08 -14.20 2.68
N VAL A 240 9.48 -12.98 2.29
CA VAL A 240 9.50 -12.61 0.87
C VAL A 240 10.41 -13.51 0.04
N PRO A 241 11.67 -13.82 0.45
CA PRO A 241 12.51 -14.74 -0.32
C PRO A 241 11.91 -16.14 -0.47
N LYS A 242 11.20 -16.65 0.55
CA LYS A 242 10.52 -17.95 0.49
C LYS A 242 9.40 -17.93 -0.54
N LEU A 243 8.56 -16.88 -0.54
CA LEU A 243 7.47 -16.73 -1.49
C LEU A 243 7.98 -16.53 -2.93
N GLN A 244 9.10 -15.82 -3.12
CA GLN A 244 9.76 -15.72 -4.42
C GLN A 244 10.23 -17.10 -4.92
N ALA A 245 10.82 -17.91 -4.04
CA ALA A 245 11.19 -19.29 -4.36
C ALA A 245 9.97 -20.17 -4.69
N GLU A 246 8.79 -19.84 -4.17
CA GLU A 246 7.51 -20.47 -4.49
C GLU A 246 6.85 -19.94 -5.78
N GLY A 247 7.53 -19.04 -6.52
CA GLY A 247 7.05 -18.48 -7.79
C GLY A 247 6.14 -17.26 -7.65
N ILE A 248 6.10 -16.59 -6.50
CA ILE A 248 5.42 -15.30 -6.33
C ILE A 248 6.34 -14.18 -6.81
N GLU A 249 5.84 -13.33 -7.69
CA GLU A 249 6.49 -12.10 -8.11
C GLU A 249 6.07 -10.94 -7.20
N PHE A 250 7.03 -10.22 -6.61
CA PHE A 250 6.76 -8.96 -5.91
C PHE A 250 6.86 -7.82 -6.91
N ILE A 251 5.89 -6.89 -6.85
CA ILE A 251 5.77 -5.76 -7.78
C ILE A 251 5.52 -4.47 -7.02
N PHE A 252 5.77 -3.32 -7.64
CA PHE A 252 5.30 -2.03 -7.13
C PHE A 252 3.78 -1.92 -7.20
N ALA A 253 3.19 -1.12 -6.32
CA ALA A 253 1.73 -0.95 -6.28
C ALA A 253 1.19 -0.30 -7.56
N SER A 254 1.97 0.52 -8.27
CA SER A 254 1.62 1.05 -9.59
C SER A 254 1.27 -0.06 -10.60
N ALA A 255 2.02 -1.18 -10.58
CA ALA A 255 1.79 -2.31 -11.47
C ALA A 255 0.56 -3.18 -11.09
N ALA A 256 -0.07 -2.90 -9.94
CA ALA A 256 -1.32 -3.54 -9.51
C ALA A 256 -2.57 -2.73 -9.85
N THR A 257 -2.43 -1.54 -10.43
CA THR A 257 -3.56 -0.68 -10.82
C THR A 257 -4.28 -1.17 -12.07
N LYS A 258 -5.55 -0.81 -12.17
CA LYS A 258 -6.40 -1.13 -13.32
C LYS A 258 -6.94 0.16 -13.93
#